data_c2d995e8e732fac8dc5fc651b7e0b89d
#
_entry.id   c2d995e8e732fac8dc5fc651b7e0b89d
#
_cell.length_a   1.000
_cell.length_b   1.000
_cell.length_c   1.000
_cell.angle_alpha   90.00
_cell.angle_beta   90.00
_cell.angle_gamma   90.00
#
_symmetry.space_group_name_H-M   'P 1'
#
loop_
_entity.id
_entity.type
_entity.pdbx_description
1 polymer ?
#
loop_
_entity_poly.entity_id
_entity_poly.type
_entity_poly.pdbx_seq_one_letter_code
_entity_poly.pdbx_strand_id
1 'polypeptide(L)'
;MNQGTRETLLAIKPTLKPFELNGNTYYIRSFTVGDVNREIFEYQNWLKAQAIEQGLDLNFDDEEQLTKQLEPIADKYRLARNLAIKLCDENGNNLFDPDSREDLESILKLDDSVLSAFNQAENEDSPKHSASEESSS
;
A
#
# COMPACT_ATOMS: atom_id res chain seq x y z
N MET A 1 -20.87 3.48 28.21
CA MET A 1 -20.52 3.61 26.80
C MET A 1 -20.93 4.97 26.29
N ASN A 2 -20.03 5.64 25.58
CA ASN A 2 -20.31 7.00 25.11
C ASN A 2 -20.83 7.01 23.68
N GLN A 3 -21.73 7.95 23.41
CA GLN A 3 -22.19 8.15 22.06
C GLN A 3 -21.09 8.80 21.24
N GLY A 4 -20.77 8.21 20.10
CA GLY A 4 -19.78 8.82 19.20
C GLY A 4 -20.38 10.03 18.50
N THR A 5 -19.53 10.97 18.14
CA THR A 5 -19.95 12.18 17.45
C THR A 5 -19.11 12.32 16.19
N ARG A 6 -19.53 13.25 15.31
CA ARG A 6 -18.76 13.54 14.12
C ARG A 6 -17.35 13.97 14.48
N GLU A 7 -17.21 14.80 15.50
CA GLU A 7 -15.91 15.31 15.91
C GLU A 7 -15.00 14.22 16.44
N THR A 8 -15.54 13.31 17.26
CA THR A 8 -14.71 12.23 17.77
C THR A 8 -14.31 11.27 16.67
N LEU A 9 -15.18 11.07 15.67
CA LEU A 9 -14.85 10.19 14.55
C LEU A 9 -13.75 10.82 13.68
N LEU A 10 -13.88 12.10 13.38
CA LEU A 10 -12.89 12.79 12.54
C LEU A 10 -11.52 12.92 13.20
N ALA A 11 -11.48 12.76 14.51
CA ALA A 11 -10.21 12.79 15.24
C ALA A 11 -9.40 11.52 15.07
N ILE A 12 -10.01 10.45 14.54
CA ILE A 12 -9.31 9.20 14.33
C ILE A 12 -8.50 9.32 13.05
N LYS A 13 -7.17 9.39 13.19
CA LYS A 13 -6.26 9.54 12.07
C LYS A 13 -5.50 8.24 11.84
N PRO A 14 -4.94 8.04 10.65
CA PRO A 14 -4.11 6.87 10.44
C PRO A 14 -2.99 6.80 11.46
N THR A 15 -2.69 5.61 11.94
CA THR A 15 -1.59 5.44 12.86
C THR A 15 -0.26 5.56 12.12
N LEU A 16 0.73 6.11 12.80
CA LEU A 16 2.08 6.22 12.26
C LEU A 16 3.00 5.37 13.11
N LYS A 17 3.77 4.52 12.47
CA LYS A 17 4.68 3.63 13.15
C LYS A 17 6.08 3.88 12.62
N PRO A 18 7.02 4.31 13.47
CA PRO A 18 8.37 4.60 12.99
C PRO A 18 9.21 3.33 12.86
N PHE A 19 10.16 3.37 11.94
CA PHE A 19 11.20 2.36 11.87
C PHE A 19 12.47 3.00 11.34
N GLU A 20 13.61 2.41 11.69
CA GLU A 20 14.89 2.96 11.30
C GLU A 20 15.58 2.07 10.28
N LEU A 21 16.27 2.71 9.35
CA LEU A 21 17.05 2.02 8.35
C LEU A 21 18.21 2.92 7.98
N ASN A 22 19.43 2.40 8.17
CA ASN A 22 20.66 3.13 7.82
C ASN A 22 20.74 4.50 8.47
N GLY A 23 20.31 4.59 9.73
CA GLY A 23 20.42 5.84 10.48
C GLY A 23 19.34 6.86 10.24
N ASN A 24 18.37 6.54 9.38
CA ASN A 24 17.26 7.44 9.11
C ASN A 24 15.97 6.82 9.62
N THR A 25 15.03 7.66 10.01
CA THR A 25 13.73 7.20 10.49
C THR A 25 12.67 7.40 9.41
N TYR A 26 11.94 6.33 9.14
CA TYR A 26 10.83 6.34 8.18
C TYR A 26 9.58 5.94 8.94
N TYR A 27 8.42 6.15 8.33
CA TYR A 27 7.16 5.86 8.99
C TYR A 27 6.25 5.04 8.10
N ILE A 28 5.45 4.19 8.74
CA ILE A 28 4.42 3.39 8.06
C ILE A 28 3.09 3.88 8.59
N ARG A 29 2.17 4.21 7.70
CA ARG A 29 0.84 4.63 8.15
C ARG A 29 -0.21 3.61 7.72
N SER A 30 -1.31 3.55 8.48
CA SER A 30 -2.43 2.72 8.09
C SER A 30 -3.18 3.40 6.94
N PHE A 31 -4.06 2.65 6.28
CA PHE A 31 -4.83 3.18 5.17
C PHE A 31 -5.89 4.17 5.64
N THR A 32 -6.14 5.18 4.82
CA THR A 32 -7.31 6.04 5.01
C THR A 32 -8.46 5.42 4.24
N VAL A 33 -9.67 5.92 4.47
CA VAL A 33 -10.82 5.54 3.69
C VAL A 33 -10.57 5.86 2.21
N GLY A 34 -9.90 6.99 1.95
CA GLY A 34 -9.56 7.37 0.58
C GLY A 34 -8.64 6.39 -0.09
N ASP A 35 -7.65 5.84 0.65
CA ASP A 35 -6.75 4.83 0.10
C ASP A 35 -7.52 3.59 -0.30
N VAL A 36 -8.44 3.14 0.55
CA VAL A 36 -9.25 1.96 0.28
C VAL A 36 -10.14 2.21 -0.94
N ASN A 37 -10.74 3.39 -1.00
CA ASN A 37 -11.60 3.75 -2.12
C ASN A 37 -10.83 3.71 -3.44
N ARG A 38 -9.59 4.23 -3.43
CA ARG A 38 -8.76 4.21 -4.62
C ARG A 38 -8.43 2.78 -5.05
N GLU A 39 -8.12 1.91 -4.09
CA GLU A 39 -7.79 0.53 -4.42
C GLU A 39 -8.98 -0.23 -4.98
N ILE A 40 -10.17 0.05 -4.49
CA ILE A 40 -11.36 -0.66 -4.95
C ILE A 40 -11.84 -0.14 -6.32
N PHE A 41 -11.87 1.18 -6.50
CA PHE A 41 -12.55 1.77 -7.64
C PHE A 41 -11.65 2.38 -8.71
N GLU A 42 -10.39 2.66 -8.40
CA GLU A 42 -9.51 3.34 -9.36
C GLU A 42 -8.32 2.52 -9.80
N TYR A 43 -7.92 1.55 -9.02
CA TYR A 43 -6.72 0.79 -9.31
C TYR A 43 -6.85 0.03 -10.63
N GLN A 44 -8.02 -0.51 -10.92
CA GLN A 44 -8.23 -1.24 -12.16
C GLN A 44 -8.01 -0.35 -13.38
N ASN A 45 -8.47 0.90 -13.29
CA ASN A 45 -8.27 1.86 -14.38
C ASN A 45 -6.79 2.19 -14.55
N TRP A 46 -6.06 2.26 -13.44
CA TRP A 46 -4.62 2.49 -13.50
C TRP A 46 -3.91 1.34 -14.21
N LEU A 47 -4.30 0.10 -13.89
CA LEU A 47 -3.72 -1.08 -14.55
C LEU A 47 -3.99 -1.06 -16.05
N LYS A 48 -5.20 -0.70 -16.44
CA LYS A 48 -5.54 -0.62 -17.86
C LYS A 48 -4.70 0.42 -18.57
N ALA A 49 -4.53 1.57 -17.93
CA ALA A 49 -3.72 2.65 -18.52
C ALA A 49 -2.27 2.21 -18.71
N GLN A 50 -1.71 1.50 -17.72
CA GLN A 50 -0.35 1.01 -17.83
C GLN A 50 -0.21 -0.02 -18.94
N ALA A 51 -1.19 -0.90 -19.07
CA ALA A 51 -1.18 -1.92 -20.11
C ALA A 51 -1.20 -1.28 -21.50
N ILE A 52 -2.08 -0.31 -21.68
CA ILE A 52 -2.18 0.39 -22.97
C ILE A 52 -0.89 1.13 -23.28
N GLU A 53 -0.31 1.77 -22.27
CA GLU A 53 0.95 2.48 -22.45
C GLU A 53 2.07 1.54 -22.87
N GLN A 54 2.03 0.30 -22.42
CA GLN A 54 3.04 -0.69 -22.77
C GLN A 54 2.73 -1.41 -24.09
N GLY A 55 1.68 -1.00 -24.78
CA GLY A 55 1.36 -1.55 -26.08
C GLY A 55 0.50 -2.80 -26.08
N LEU A 56 -0.12 -3.12 -24.94
CA LEU A 56 -0.97 -4.28 -24.88
C LEU A 56 -2.33 -4.00 -25.50
N ASP A 57 -2.86 -4.98 -26.21
CA ASP A 57 -4.17 -4.86 -26.86
C ASP A 57 -5.19 -5.53 -25.94
N LEU A 58 -5.87 -4.74 -25.13
CA LEU A 58 -6.77 -5.27 -24.12
C LEU A 58 -8.14 -5.66 -24.72
N ASN A 59 -8.69 -6.76 -24.21
CA ASN A 59 -10.00 -7.19 -24.64
C ASN A 59 -11.04 -6.70 -23.64
N PHE A 60 -11.67 -5.56 -23.94
CA PHE A 60 -12.63 -4.97 -23.02
C PHE A 60 -14.00 -5.66 -23.04
N ASP A 61 -14.23 -6.56 -24.00
CA ASP A 61 -15.51 -7.25 -24.11
C ASP A 61 -15.57 -8.53 -23.29
N ASP A 62 -14.44 -9.01 -22.81
CA ASP A 62 -14.38 -10.24 -22.04
C ASP A 62 -13.68 -9.94 -20.71
N GLU A 63 -14.46 -9.81 -19.65
CA GLU A 63 -13.95 -9.46 -18.34
C GLU A 63 -12.93 -10.43 -17.81
N GLU A 64 -13.14 -11.71 -18.05
CA GLU A 64 -12.24 -12.73 -17.58
C GLU A 64 -10.87 -12.62 -18.25
N GLN A 65 -10.87 -12.43 -19.55
CA GLN A 65 -9.64 -12.29 -20.29
C GLN A 65 -8.92 -10.99 -19.96
N LEU A 66 -9.69 -9.91 -19.78
CA LEU A 66 -9.12 -8.64 -19.40
C LEU A 66 -8.38 -8.77 -18.05
N THR A 67 -8.99 -9.44 -17.10
CA THR A 67 -8.37 -9.65 -15.80
C THR A 67 -7.04 -10.41 -15.96
N LYS A 68 -7.03 -11.45 -16.79
CA LYS A 68 -5.80 -12.20 -17.03
C LYS A 68 -4.73 -11.37 -17.70
N GLN A 69 -5.13 -10.47 -18.58
CA GLN A 69 -4.17 -9.60 -19.27
C GLN A 69 -3.55 -8.58 -18.32
N LEU A 70 -4.29 -8.15 -17.31
CA LEU A 70 -3.80 -7.17 -16.36
C LEU A 70 -2.98 -7.79 -15.21
N GLU A 71 -3.13 -9.09 -15.00
CA GLU A 71 -2.50 -9.78 -13.88
C GLU A 71 -0.97 -9.61 -13.82
N PRO A 72 -0.24 -9.74 -14.93
CA PRO A 72 1.22 -9.57 -14.86
C PRO A 72 1.62 -8.17 -14.42
N ILE A 73 0.85 -7.14 -14.81
CA ILE A 73 1.15 -5.78 -14.41
C ILE A 73 0.84 -5.60 -12.93
N ALA A 74 -0.30 -6.15 -12.49
CA ALA A 74 -0.67 -6.08 -11.07
C ALA A 74 0.39 -6.78 -10.22
N ASP A 75 0.86 -7.96 -10.66
CA ASP A 75 1.87 -8.68 -9.91
C ASP A 75 3.20 -7.95 -9.88
N LYS A 76 3.56 -7.31 -10.99
CA LYS A 76 4.83 -6.61 -11.06
C LYS A 76 4.90 -5.47 -10.05
N TYR A 77 3.80 -4.75 -9.87
CA TYR A 77 3.82 -3.54 -9.03
C TYR A 77 3.19 -3.73 -7.65
N ARG A 78 2.76 -4.93 -7.31
CA ARG A 78 2.02 -5.16 -6.07
C ARG A 78 2.77 -4.71 -4.82
N LEU A 79 4.00 -5.17 -4.66
CA LEU A 79 4.78 -4.82 -3.48
C LEU A 79 5.19 -3.36 -3.48
N ALA A 80 5.60 -2.85 -4.64
CA ALA A 80 5.99 -1.44 -4.74
C ALA A 80 4.82 -0.52 -4.42
N ARG A 81 3.63 -0.87 -4.89
CA ARG A 81 2.46 -0.05 -4.64
C ARG A 81 2.09 -0.06 -3.15
N ASN A 82 2.19 -1.22 -2.51
CA ASN A 82 1.92 -1.30 -1.07
C ASN A 82 2.89 -0.41 -0.29
N LEU A 83 4.16 -0.45 -0.65
CA LEU A 83 5.15 0.41 -0.01
C LEU A 83 4.84 1.87 -0.26
N ALA A 84 4.49 2.23 -1.50
CA ALA A 84 4.21 3.62 -1.84
C ALA A 84 3.01 4.18 -1.06
N ILE A 85 1.99 3.37 -0.85
CA ILE A 85 0.81 3.83 -0.13
C ILE A 85 1.11 4.04 1.35
N LYS A 86 1.91 3.17 1.93
CA LYS A 86 2.13 3.16 3.38
C LYS A 86 3.35 3.93 3.87
N LEU A 87 4.40 4.03 3.06
CA LEU A 87 5.59 4.76 3.49
C LEU A 87 5.33 6.26 3.49
N CYS A 88 5.66 6.90 4.58
CA CYS A 88 5.39 8.31 4.72
C CYS A 88 6.41 8.99 5.62
N ASP A 89 6.29 10.31 5.73
CA ASP A 89 7.14 11.07 6.63
C ASP A 89 6.45 11.18 8.00
N GLU A 90 7.05 11.94 8.91
CA GLU A 90 6.54 12.07 10.26
C GLU A 90 5.15 12.73 10.32
N ASN A 91 4.75 13.38 9.25
CA ASN A 91 3.45 14.04 9.16
C ASN A 91 2.42 13.20 8.42
N GLY A 92 2.79 11.99 8.01
CA GLY A 92 1.86 11.12 7.30
C GLY A 92 1.78 11.36 5.81
N ASN A 93 2.69 12.17 5.26
CA ASN A 93 2.70 12.45 3.82
C ASN A 93 3.49 11.39 3.09
N ASN A 94 2.94 10.87 2.00
CA ASN A 94 3.59 9.80 1.25
C ASN A 94 4.92 10.23 0.69
N LEU A 95 5.90 9.33 0.74
CA LEU A 95 7.23 9.58 0.16
C LEU A 95 7.22 9.30 -1.35
N PHE A 96 6.34 8.42 -1.80
CA PHE A 96 6.22 8.05 -3.21
C PHE A 96 4.76 8.14 -3.61
N ASP A 97 4.52 8.38 -4.89
CA ASP A 97 3.17 8.44 -5.44
C ASP A 97 2.77 7.04 -5.91
N PRO A 98 1.79 6.40 -5.26
CA PRO A 98 1.42 5.03 -5.65
C PRO A 98 0.81 4.92 -7.04
N ASP A 99 0.41 6.04 -7.65
CA ASP A 99 -0.12 6.05 -9.00
C ASP A 99 0.92 6.44 -10.03
N SER A 100 2.14 6.72 -9.62
CA SER A 100 3.23 7.07 -10.54
C SER A 100 4.05 5.84 -10.87
N ARG A 101 3.98 5.38 -12.13
CA ARG A 101 4.78 4.23 -12.55
C ARG A 101 6.27 4.48 -12.31
N GLU A 102 6.70 5.72 -12.54
CA GLU A 102 8.10 6.07 -12.34
C GLU A 102 8.53 5.86 -10.89
N ASP A 103 7.68 6.26 -9.94
CA ASP A 103 7.96 6.06 -8.53
C ASP A 103 7.98 4.58 -8.18
N LEU A 104 7.04 3.81 -8.73
CA LEU A 104 6.99 2.37 -8.47
C LEU A 104 8.22 1.67 -9.04
N GLU A 105 8.68 2.06 -10.21
CA GLU A 105 9.89 1.48 -10.78
C GLU A 105 11.11 1.81 -9.91
N SER A 106 11.13 3.00 -9.33
CA SER A 106 12.22 3.37 -8.42
C SER A 106 12.20 2.49 -7.17
N ILE A 107 11.00 2.23 -6.63
CA ILE A 107 10.88 1.36 -5.47
C ILE A 107 11.36 -0.05 -5.79
N LEU A 108 11.05 -0.55 -6.99
CA LEU A 108 11.46 -1.89 -7.38
C LEU A 108 12.97 -2.05 -7.45
N LYS A 109 13.70 -0.95 -7.53
CA LYS A 109 15.16 -0.99 -7.58
C LYS A 109 15.81 -0.84 -6.21
N LEU A 110 15.03 -0.65 -5.16
CA LEU A 110 15.57 -0.52 -3.82
C LEU A 110 16.12 -1.86 -3.34
N ASP A 111 17.10 -1.78 -2.45
CA ASP A 111 17.67 -2.99 -1.87
C ASP A 111 16.62 -3.74 -1.07
N ASP A 112 16.73 -5.07 -1.05
CA ASP A 112 15.79 -5.91 -0.32
C ASP A 112 15.71 -5.57 1.17
N SER A 113 16.76 -4.99 1.73
CA SER A 113 16.75 -4.60 3.14
C SER A 113 15.64 -3.60 3.45
N VAL A 114 15.24 -2.79 2.46
CA VAL A 114 14.15 -1.84 2.65
C VAL A 114 12.84 -2.59 2.85
N LEU A 115 12.58 -3.58 2.00
CA LEU A 115 11.35 -4.37 2.12
C LEU A 115 11.36 -5.18 3.41
N SER A 116 12.49 -5.75 3.77
CA SER A 116 12.62 -6.54 5.00
C SER A 116 12.36 -5.68 6.23
N ALA A 117 12.94 -4.47 6.27
CA ALA A 117 12.74 -3.56 7.40
C ALA A 117 11.29 -3.12 7.49
N PHE A 118 10.67 -2.83 6.34
CA PHE A 118 9.28 -2.42 6.29
C PHE A 118 8.39 -3.55 6.82
N ASN A 119 8.59 -4.76 6.33
CA ASN A 119 7.76 -5.91 6.74
C ASN A 119 7.93 -6.22 8.22
N GLN A 120 9.16 -6.13 8.71
CA GLN A 120 9.41 -6.39 10.12
C GLN A 120 8.71 -5.35 11.00
N ALA A 121 8.82 -4.08 10.63
CA ALA A 121 8.19 -3.00 11.40
C ALA A 121 6.67 -3.14 11.38
N GLU A 122 6.11 -3.49 10.23
CA GLU A 122 4.67 -3.65 10.10
C GLU A 122 4.16 -4.80 10.96
N ASN A 123 4.89 -5.90 10.99
CA ASN A 123 4.49 -7.06 11.75
C ASN A 123 4.66 -6.90 13.25
N GLU A 124 5.65 -6.12 13.67
CA GLU A 124 5.87 -5.90 15.10
C GLU A 124 4.69 -5.27 15.80
N ASP A 125 3.86 -4.56 15.06
CA ASP A 125 2.75 -3.92 15.66
C ASP A 125 1.52 -4.76 15.66
N SER A 126 1.64 -5.99 15.30
CA SER A 126 0.55 -6.88 15.27
C SER A 126 0.57 -7.67 16.49
N PRO A 127 0.21 -7.17 17.55
CA PRO A 127 0.41 -7.82 18.75
C PRO A 127 -0.45 -8.86 18.88
N LYS A 128 -1.33 -8.68 18.79
CA LYS A 128 -2.12 -9.48 19.21
C LYS A 128 -2.22 -10.52 18.50
N HIS A 129 -2.13 -10.47 17.50
CA HIS A 129 -2.32 -11.62 16.96
C HIS A 129 -1.26 -12.37 17.10
N SER A 130 -0.43 -11.83 17.41
CA SER A 130 0.46 -12.63 17.62
C SER A 130 0.28 -13.12 18.81
N ALA A 131 0.11 -12.55 19.46
CA ALA A 131 0.08 -13.05 20.64
C ALA A 131 -0.97 -13.79 20.82
N SER A 132 -1.57 -13.52 20.52
CA SER A 132 -2.51 -14.26 20.91
C SER A 132 -2.51 -15.34 20.26
N GLU A 133 -2.05 -15.31 19.79
CA GLU A 133 -2.04 -16.31 19.49
C GLU A 133 -1.39 -17.04 19.80
N GLU A 134 -1.06 -16.60 19.85
CA GLU A 134 -0.54 -17.40 20.31
C GLU A 134 -0.74 -17.80 21.04
N SER A 135 -1.09 -17.27 21.05
CA SER A 135 -1.22 -17.77 21.79
C SER A 135 -1.53 -18.38 22.00
N SER A 136 -1.65 -18.16 21.65
CA SER A 136 -1.82 -18.91 21.83
C SER A 136 -1.58 -19.50 21.87
N SER A 137 -1.42 -19.26 21.76
CA SER A 137 -1.07 -20.02 21.92
C SER A 137 -0.94 -20.55 22.29
#